data_410cf619d199cedf423aaaff787fd7d0
#
_entry.id   410cf619d199cedf423aaaff787fd7d0
#
_cell.length_a   1.000
_cell.length_b   1.000
_cell.length_c   1.000
_cell.angle_alpha   90.00
_cell.angle_beta   90.00
_cell.angle_gamma   90.00
#
_symmetry.space_group_name_H-M   'P 1'
#
loop_
_entity.id
_entity.type
_entity.pdbx_description
1 polymer ?
#
loop_
_entity_poly.entity_id
_entity_poly.type
_entity_poly.pdbx_seq_one_letter_code
_entity_poly.pdbx_strand_id
1 'polypeptide(L)'
;MKTLRETSGLDGTRETRIEGTAATVVIAAMIAALFAGSTMLTPLYVIYQDKFGFSQIGLTLIYAVYVVGNLAALLFFGGLSDAIGRRRTAVPAMAIAIVSALMFLFATNTAALYIGRILSGFAIGIGAGTGTAWLAELIGDEDKSRATIIATSTNFAGLGIGALGAGLLAEYAPWPLHLSFAVYLLARF
;
A
#
# COMPACT_ATOMS: atom_id res chain seq x y z
N MET A 1 24.17 -43.22 18.03
CA MET A 1 23.24 -43.15 16.89
C MET A 1 21.99 -42.31 17.19
N LYS A 2 21.86 -41.67 18.37
CA LYS A 2 20.72 -40.85 18.80
C LYS A 2 20.89 -39.34 18.54
N THR A 3 22.12 -38.87 18.43
CA THR A 3 22.47 -37.42 18.31
C THR A 3 22.29 -36.84 16.90
N LEU A 4 22.28 -37.63 15.83
CA LEU A 4 22.11 -37.15 14.45
C LEU A 4 20.63 -36.90 14.05
N ARG A 5 19.68 -37.39 14.83
CA ARG A 5 18.24 -37.25 14.54
C ARG A 5 17.66 -35.95 15.14
N GLU A 6 18.29 -35.41 16.17
CA GLU A 6 17.85 -34.15 16.81
C GLU A 6 18.29 -32.92 16.02
N THR A 7 19.44 -32.96 15.35
CA THR A 7 19.94 -31.82 14.56
C THR A 7 19.14 -31.60 13.27
N SER A 8 18.58 -32.68 12.67
CA SER A 8 17.74 -32.56 11.47
C SER A 8 16.37 -31.93 11.75
N GLY A 9 15.83 -32.08 12.96
CA GLY A 9 14.55 -31.47 13.35
C GLY A 9 14.66 -29.98 13.63
N LEU A 10 15.79 -29.52 14.16
CA LEU A 10 16.03 -28.14 14.49
C LEU A 10 16.30 -27.27 13.24
N ASP A 11 16.87 -27.84 12.22
CA ASP A 11 17.18 -27.16 10.95
C ASP A 11 15.89 -26.90 10.14
N GLY A 12 15.03 -27.90 10.00
CA GLY A 12 13.73 -27.75 9.32
C GLY A 12 12.79 -26.73 9.99
N THR A 13 12.79 -26.70 11.33
CA THR A 13 11.99 -25.69 12.08
C THR A 13 12.56 -24.29 11.98
N ARG A 14 13.86 -24.15 11.75
CA ARG A 14 14.52 -22.86 11.57
C ARG A 14 14.28 -22.29 10.17
N GLU A 15 14.35 -23.13 9.14
CA GLU A 15 14.05 -22.73 7.76
C GLU A 15 12.59 -22.29 7.59
N THR A 16 11.62 -23.07 8.06
CA THR A 16 10.19 -22.71 7.99
C THR A 16 9.86 -21.43 8.77
N ARG A 17 10.57 -21.19 9.88
CA ARG A 17 10.41 -19.97 10.67
C ARG A 17 10.99 -18.74 9.97
N ILE A 18 12.10 -18.88 9.25
CA ILE A 18 12.72 -17.80 8.46
C ILE A 18 11.83 -17.47 7.26
N GLU A 19 11.31 -18.46 6.56
CA GLU A 19 10.39 -18.28 5.44
C GLU A 19 9.10 -17.57 5.88
N GLY A 20 8.52 -17.96 7.00
CA GLY A 20 7.33 -17.30 7.57
C GLY A 20 7.58 -15.84 7.96
N THR A 21 8.75 -15.54 8.55
CA THR A 21 9.14 -14.18 8.91
C THR A 21 9.38 -13.31 7.68
N ALA A 22 10.05 -13.82 6.66
CA ALA A 22 10.29 -13.11 5.41
C ALA A 22 8.97 -12.79 4.69
N ALA A 23 8.05 -13.75 4.61
CA ALA A 23 6.72 -13.53 4.05
C ALA A 23 5.94 -12.45 4.81
N THR A 24 5.96 -12.48 6.15
CA THR A 24 5.33 -11.46 6.99
C THR A 24 5.88 -10.05 6.69
N VAL A 25 7.21 -9.92 6.59
CA VAL A 25 7.86 -8.63 6.27
C VAL A 25 7.46 -8.12 4.88
N VAL A 26 7.45 -9.00 3.88
CA VAL A 26 7.06 -8.64 2.51
C VAL A 26 5.61 -8.15 2.46
N ILE A 27 4.68 -8.83 3.12
CA ILE A 27 3.27 -8.43 3.13
C ILE A 27 3.08 -7.14 3.94
N ALA A 28 3.76 -7.00 5.07
CA ALA A 28 3.78 -5.75 5.82
C ALA A 28 4.31 -4.58 4.95
N ALA A 29 5.43 -4.77 4.26
CA ALA A 29 5.97 -3.77 3.34
C ALA A 29 4.98 -3.41 2.21
N MET A 30 4.26 -4.40 1.66
CA MET A 30 3.20 -4.17 0.68
C MET A 30 2.09 -3.28 1.25
N ILE A 31 1.60 -3.56 2.44
CA ILE A 31 0.57 -2.74 3.12
C ILE A 31 1.10 -1.32 3.33
N ALA A 32 2.31 -1.18 3.91
CA ALA A 32 2.93 0.13 4.13
C ALA A 32 3.06 0.94 2.83
N ALA A 33 3.49 0.30 1.75
CA ALA A 33 3.66 0.94 0.44
C ALA A 33 2.32 1.41 -0.14
N LEU A 34 1.23 0.65 0.01
CA LEU A 34 -0.11 1.07 -0.41
C LEU A 34 -0.56 2.34 0.33
N PHE A 35 -0.43 2.34 1.66
CA PHE A 35 -0.83 3.48 2.48
C PHE A 35 0.08 4.69 2.31
N ALA A 36 1.39 4.49 2.13
CA ALA A 36 2.32 5.57 1.82
C ALA A 36 1.95 6.29 0.52
N GLY A 37 1.63 5.54 -0.54
CA GLY A 37 1.18 6.13 -1.81
C GLY A 37 -0.11 6.93 -1.70
N SER A 38 -1.00 6.58 -0.77
CA SER A 38 -2.23 7.34 -0.54
C SER A 38 -1.96 8.71 0.09
N THR A 39 -1.06 8.78 1.07
CA THR A 39 -0.80 10.00 1.84
C THR A 39 0.25 10.91 1.23
N MET A 40 1.16 10.37 0.40
CA MET A 40 2.17 11.20 -0.25
C MET A 40 1.60 12.31 -1.14
N LEU A 41 0.36 12.13 -1.63
CA LEU A 41 -0.33 13.16 -2.42
C LEU A 41 -0.74 14.38 -1.59
N THR A 42 -0.93 14.22 -0.28
CA THR A 42 -1.45 15.29 0.58
C THR A 42 -0.60 16.57 0.50
N PRO A 43 0.73 16.55 0.73
CA PRO A 43 1.54 17.75 0.57
C PRO A 43 1.68 18.20 -0.89
N LEU A 44 1.56 17.29 -1.86
CA LEU A 44 1.70 17.61 -3.28
C LEU A 44 0.46 18.33 -3.87
N TYR A 45 -0.69 18.27 -3.20
CA TYR A 45 -1.90 18.92 -3.72
C TYR A 45 -1.79 20.44 -3.81
N VAL A 46 -1.03 21.08 -2.94
CA VAL A 46 -0.77 22.53 -3.03
C VAL A 46 -0.12 22.84 -4.39
N ILE A 47 0.88 22.06 -4.79
CA ILE A 47 1.59 22.23 -6.06
C ILE A 47 0.65 21.95 -7.25
N TYR A 48 -0.19 20.92 -7.18
CA TYR A 48 -1.18 20.65 -8.23
C TYR A 48 -2.26 21.72 -8.31
N GLN A 49 -2.69 22.28 -7.18
CA GLN A 49 -3.68 23.35 -7.13
C GLN A 49 -3.15 24.62 -7.80
N ASP A 50 -1.92 25.00 -7.52
CA ASP A 50 -1.26 26.13 -8.18
C ASP A 50 -1.10 25.90 -9.69
N LYS A 51 -0.76 24.65 -10.09
CA LYS A 51 -0.53 24.29 -11.49
C LYS A 51 -1.81 24.21 -12.32
N PHE A 52 -2.90 23.71 -11.76
CA PHE A 52 -4.15 23.42 -12.50
C PHE A 52 -5.30 24.35 -12.14
N GLY A 53 -5.17 25.22 -11.13
CA GLY A 53 -6.15 26.26 -10.77
C GLY A 53 -7.47 25.73 -10.23
N PHE A 54 -7.54 24.50 -9.67
CA PHE A 54 -8.79 23.98 -9.12
C PHE A 54 -9.08 24.55 -7.73
N SER A 55 -10.38 24.71 -7.43
CA SER A 55 -10.87 25.31 -6.18
C SER A 55 -10.71 24.33 -4.98
N GLN A 56 -10.91 24.84 -3.76
CA GLN A 56 -10.98 24.01 -2.53
C GLN A 56 -12.09 22.95 -2.62
N ILE A 57 -13.21 23.27 -3.29
CA ILE A 57 -14.26 22.27 -3.56
C ILE A 57 -13.73 21.15 -4.45
N GLY A 58 -12.97 21.50 -5.50
CA GLY A 58 -12.29 20.54 -6.36
C GLY A 58 -11.36 19.61 -5.57
N LEU A 59 -10.56 20.15 -4.66
CA LEU A 59 -9.70 19.40 -3.76
C LEU A 59 -10.51 18.42 -2.88
N THR A 60 -11.58 18.89 -2.27
CA THR A 60 -12.47 18.05 -1.46
C THR A 60 -13.07 16.92 -2.28
N LEU A 61 -13.49 17.18 -3.51
CA LEU A 61 -14.02 16.15 -4.41
C LEU A 61 -12.95 15.12 -4.81
N ILE A 62 -11.71 15.53 -5.02
CA ILE A 62 -10.58 14.61 -5.27
C ILE A 62 -10.37 13.67 -4.09
N TYR A 63 -10.50 14.14 -2.85
CA TYR A 63 -10.49 13.26 -1.67
C TYR A 63 -11.73 12.36 -1.59
N ALA A 64 -12.91 12.89 -1.91
CA ALA A 64 -14.15 12.13 -1.85
C ALA A 64 -14.15 10.94 -2.84
N VAL A 65 -13.69 11.11 -4.06
CA VAL A 65 -13.66 10.02 -5.06
C VAL A 65 -12.68 8.91 -4.66
N TYR A 66 -11.62 9.21 -3.92
CA TYR A 66 -10.76 8.19 -3.32
C TYR A 66 -11.54 7.29 -2.36
N VAL A 67 -12.34 7.90 -1.47
CA VAL A 67 -13.17 7.15 -0.51
C VAL A 67 -14.18 6.29 -1.25
N VAL A 68 -14.83 6.83 -2.29
CA VAL A 68 -15.78 6.08 -3.13
C VAL A 68 -15.08 4.89 -3.78
N GLY A 69 -13.90 5.08 -4.37
CA GLY A 69 -13.10 3.99 -4.95
C GLY A 69 -12.75 2.90 -3.93
N ASN A 70 -12.34 3.31 -2.72
CA ASN A 70 -12.00 2.39 -1.65
C ASN A 70 -13.22 1.59 -1.15
N LEU A 71 -14.36 2.27 -0.92
CA LEU A 71 -15.61 1.61 -0.50
C LEU A 71 -16.13 0.66 -1.59
N ALA A 72 -16.11 1.06 -2.84
CA ALA A 72 -16.50 0.19 -3.94
C ALA A 72 -15.60 -1.06 -4.02
N ALA A 73 -14.30 -0.89 -3.84
CA ALA A 73 -13.37 -2.02 -3.79
C ALA A 73 -13.70 -3.00 -2.65
N LEU A 74 -13.97 -2.49 -1.44
CA LEU A 74 -14.33 -3.31 -0.28
C LEU A 74 -15.66 -4.02 -0.48
N LEU A 75 -16.68 -3.34 -1.02
CA LEU A 75 -18.01 -3.91 -1.22
C LEU A 75 -18.03 -4.99 -2.29
N PHE A 76 -17.36 -4.76 -3.43
CA PHE A 76 -17.41 -5.67 -4.58
C PHE A 76 -16.31 -6.71 -4.60
N PHE A 77 -15.17 -6.41 -3.97
CA PHE A 77 -13.95 -7.26 -4.03
C PHE A 77 -13.46 -7.68 -2.64
N GLY A 78 -14.15 -7.34 -1.55
CA GLY A 78 -13.73 -7.67 -0.18
C GLY A 78 -13.50 -9.16 0.06
N GLY A 79 -14.34 -10.04 -0.55
CA GLY A 79 -14.19 -11.50 -0.49
C GLY A 79 -13.33 -12.11 -1.61
N LEU A 80 -12.84 -11.31 -2.56
CA LEU A 80 -12.16 -11.83 -3.74
C LEU A 80 -10.90 -12.62 -3.40
N SER A 81 -10.14 -12.15 -2.42
CA SER A 81 -8.90 -12.81 -2.00
C SER A 81 -9.13 -14.17 -1.35
N ASP A 82 -10.31 -14.39 -0.74
CA ASP A 82 -10.70 -15.68 -0.20
C ASP A 82 -11.07 -16.67 -1.31
N ALA A 83 -11.68 -16.16 -2.39
CA ALA A 83 -12.15 -16.97 -3.51
C ALA A 83 -11.01 -17.40 -4.47
N ILE A 84 -10.12 -16.47 -4.86
CA ILE A 84 -9.08 -16.72 -5.88
C ILE A 84 -7.66 -16.81 -5.34
N GLY A 85 -7.47 -16.53 -4.04
CA GLY A 85 -6.20 -16.61 -3.33
C GLY A 85 -5.51 -15.26 -3.13
N ARG A 86 -4.76 -15.14 -2.02
CA ARG A 86 -4.15 -13.88 -1.56
C ARG A 86 -3.21 -13.27 -2.59
N ARG A 87 -2.27 -14.07 -3.12
CA ARG A 87 -1.28 -13.58 -4.11
C ARG A 87 -1.94 -13.12 -5.41
N ARG A 88 -2.95 -13.87 -5.89
CA ARG A 88 -3.64 -13.54 -7.15
C ARG A 88 -4.46 -12.26 -7.05
N THR A 89 -4.83 -11.85 -5.85
CA THR A 89 -5.55 -10.60 -5.57
C THR A 89 -4.59 -9.46 -5.26
N ALA A 90 -3.50 -9.72 -4.52
CA ALA A 90 -2.53 -8.69 -4.14
C ALA A 90 -1.75 -8.13 -5.34
N VAL A 91 -1.33 -8.98 -6.28
CA VAL A 91 -0.55 -8.55 -7.46
C VAL A 91 -1.32 -7.55 -8.33
N PRO A 92 -2.58 -7.80 -8.74
CA PRO A 92 -3.36 -6.79 -9.46
C PRO A 92 -3.59 -5.50 -8.65
N ALA A 93 -3.83 -5.59 -7.33
CA ALA A 93 -3.97 -4.40 -6.50
C ALA A 93 -2.70 -3.53 -6.51
N MET A 94 -1.52 -4.15 -6.43
CA MET A 94 -0.24 -3.46 -6.56
C MET A 94 -0.06 -2.85 -7.96
N ALA A 95 -0.46 -3.55 -9.01
CA ALA A 95 -0.41 -3.03 -10.39
C ALA A 95 -1.32 -1.79 -10.55
N ILE A 96 -2.55 -1.83 -10.02
CA ILE A 96 -3.46 -0.67 -10.02
C ILE A 96 -2.84 0.50 -9.26
N ALA A 97 -2.18 0.25 -8.14
CA ALA A 97 -1.52 1.31 -7.38
C ALA A 97 -0.32 1.92 -8.13
N ILE A 98 0.43 1.12 -8.91
CA ILE A 98 1.49 1.63 -9.79
C ILE A 98 0.89 2.49 -10.90
N VAL A 99 -0.17 2.02 -11.56
CA VAL A 99 -0.89 2.80 -12.59
C VAL A 99 -1.41 4.11 -12.02
N SER A 100 -1.99 4.09 -10.81
CA SER A 100 -2.41 5.30 -10.11
C SER A 100 -1.24 6.28 -9.90
N ALA A 101 -0.08 5.80 -9.43
CA ALA A 101 1.10 6.63 -9.23
C ALA A 101 1.62 7.23 -10.55
N LEU A 102 1.60 6.47 -11.64
CA LEU A 102 1.94 6.97 -12.99
C LEU A 102 0.94 8.02 -13.47
N MET A 103 -0.36 7.85 -13.20
CA MET A 103 -1.37 8.87 -13.51
C MET A 103 -1.08 10.20 -12.80
N PHE A 104 -0.64 10.18 -11.55
CA PHE A 104 -0.22 11.40 -10.85
C PHE A 104 1.09 11.96 -11.40
N LEU A 105 2.08 11.10 -11.65
CA LEU A 105 3.39 11.52 -12.19
C LEU A 105 3.23 12.28 -13.52
N PHE A 106 2.36 11.79 -14.40
CA PHE A 106 2.11 12.36 -15.72
C PHE A 106 0.84 13.21 -15.79
N ALA A 107 0.30 13.66 -14.66
CA ALA A 107 -0.91 14.47 -14.62
C ALA A 107 -0.70 15.81 -15.33
N THR A 108 -1.53 16.07 -16.33
CA THR A 108 -1.56 17.32 -17.11
C THR A 108 -2.78 18.18 -16.82
N ASN A 109 -3.77 17.64 -16.13
CA ASN A 109 -5.02 18.31 -15.78
C ASN A 109 -5.66 17.71 -14.52
N THR A 110 -6.67 18.38 -14.00
CA THR A 110 -7.40 17.96 -12.80
C THR A 110 -8.14 16.62 -13.00
N ALA A 111 -8.61 16.28 -14.20
CA ALA A 111 -9.30 15.02 -14.45
C ALA A 111 -8.37 13.82 -14.21
N ALA A 112 -7.09 13.92 -14.55
CA ALA A 112 -6.10 12.88 -14.26
C ALA A 112 -5.95 12.63 -12.74
N LEU A 113 -6.09 13.69 -11.91
CA LEU A 113 -6.05 13.55 -10.45
C LEU A 113 -7.28 12.77 -9.93
N TYR A 114 -8.47 13.00 -10.47
CA TYR A 114 -9.67 12.23 -10.12
C TYR A 114 -9.51 10.76 -10.47
N ILE A 115 -9.08 10.45 -11.68
CA ILE A 115 -8.88 9.06 -12.13
C ILE A 115 -7.81 8.39 -11.26
N GLY A 116 -6.67 9.03 -11.05
CA GLY A 116 -5.62 8.52 -10.17
C GLY A 116 -6.13 8.23 -8.76
N ARG A 117 -7.00 9.09 -8.20
CA ARG A 117 -7.59 8.89 -6.87
C ARG A 117 -8.56 7.72 -6.80
N ILE A 118 -9.39 7.53 -7.81
CA ILE A 118 -10.27 6.36 -7.90
C ILE A 118 -9.42 5.08 -7.91
N LEU A 119 -8.40 5.02 -8.77
CA LEU A 119 -7.49 3.87 -8.86
C LEU A 119 -6.73 3.64 -7.55
N SER A 120 -6.24 4.70 -6.91
CA SER A 120 -5.58 4.60 -5.60
C SER A 120 -6.51 4.03 -4.53
N GLY A 121 -7.76 4.50 -4.49
CA GLY A 121 -8.80 3.97 -3.60
C GLY A 121 -9.05 2.49 -3.83
N PHE A 122 -9.24 2.08 -5.08
CA PHE A 122 -9.40 0.68 -5.46
C PHE A 122 -8.21 -0.19 -5.04
N ALA A 123 -7.00 0.27 -5.32
CA ALA A 123 -5.78 -0.45 -4.96
C ALA A 123 -5.67 -0.69 -3.46
N ILE A 124 -6.00 0.31 -2.64
CA ILE A 124 -5.97 0.21 -1.18
C ILE A 124 -7.09 -0.70 -0.69
N GLY A 125 -8.33 -0.52 -1.16
CA GLY A 125 -9.44 -1.35 -0.74
C GLY A 125 -9.20 -2.84 -0.95
N ILE A 126 -8.69 -3.21 -2.13
CA ILE A 126 -8.35 -4.61 -2.43
C ILE A 126 -7.07 -5.04 -1.70
N GLY A 127 -6.00 -4.25 -1.82
CA GLY A 127 -4.66 -4.66 -1.40
C GLY A 127 -4.47 -4.68 0.12
N ALA A 128 -5.01 -3.70 0.84
CA ALA A 128 -4.91 -3.66 2.29
C ALA A 128 -5.76 -4.74 2.95
N GLY A 129 -6.99 -4.96 2.47
CA GLY A 129 -7.84 -6.05 2.94
C GLY A 129 -7.19 -7.41 2.72
N THR A 130 -6.69 -7.65 1.49
CA THR A 130 -5.97 -8.89 1.15
C THR A 130 -4.72 -9.08 2.00
N GLY A 131 -3.91 -8.02 2.19
CA GLY A 131 -2.68 -8.07 2.98
C GLY A 131 -2.93 -8.37 4.46
N THR A 132 -3.94 -7.74 5.05
CA THR A 132 -4.32 -7.98 6.45
C THR A 132 -4.79 -9.42 6.66
N ALA A 133 -5.63 -9.94 5.76
CA ALA A 133 -6.08 -11.33 5.82
C ALA A 133 -4.93 -12.32 5.59
N TRP A 134 -4.00 -12.00 4.70
CA TRP A 134 -2.81 -12.82 4.46
C TRP A 134 -1.87 -12.87 5.67
N LEU A 135 -1.67 -11.72 6.36
CA LEU A 135 -0.92 -11.69 7.62
C LEU A 135 -1.58 -12.54 8.70
N ALA A 136 -2.91 -12.51 8.81
CA ALA A 136 -3.64 -13.32 9.77
C ALA A 136 -3.46 -14.83 9.51
N GLU A 137 -3.47 -15.26 8.25
CA GLU A 137 -3.22 -16.65 7.88
C GLU A 137 -1.78 -17.11 8.15
N LEU A 138 -0.79 -16.25 7.88
CA LEU A 138 0.62 -16.57 8.11
C LEU A 138 0.99 -16.67 9.59
N ILE A 139 0.38 -15.85 10.43
CA ILE A 139 0.66 -15.82 11.88
C ILE A 139 -0.11 -16.94 12.58
N GLY A 140 -1.23 -17.40 11.97
CA GLY A 140 -2.07 -18.47 12.47
C GLY A 140 -3.10 -18.01 13.50
N ASP A 141 -4.06 -18.91 13.75
CA ASP A 141 -5.21 -18.63 14.62
C ASP A 141 -4.84 -18.41 16.09
N GLU A 142 -3.66 -18.89 16.52
CA GLU A 142 -3.21 -18.80 17.91
C GLU A 142 -2.81 -17.37 18.34
N ASP A 143 -2.50 -16.47 17.38
CA ASP A 143 -2.06 -15.11 17.69
C ASP A 143 -2.67 -14.04 16.74
N LYS A 144 -4.01 -14.05 16.63
CA LYS A 144 -4.76 -13.04 15.84
C LYS A 144 -4.48 -11.60 16.29
N SER A 145 -4.19 -11.41 17.59
CA SER A 145 -3.83 -10.10 18.15
C SER A 145 -2.54 -9.58 17.51
N ARG A 146 -1.54 -10.43 17.38
CA ARG A 146 -0.25 -10.07 16.76
C ARG A 146 -0.40 -9.71 15.27
N ALA A 147 -1.20 -10.47 14.53
CA ALA A 147 -1.49 -10.16 13.13
C ALA A 147 -2.14 -8.78 12.98
N THR A 148 -3.12 -8.47 13.84
CA THR A 148 -3.79 -7.17 13.86
C THR A 148 -2.84 -6.04 14.23
N ILE A 149 -1.98 -6.23 15.23
CA ILE A 149 -0.99 -5.23 15.65
C ILE A 149 -0.01 -4.94 14.49
N ILE A 150 0.51 -5.98 13.83
CA ILE A 150 1.43 -5.81 12.70
C ILE A 150 0.74 -5.07 11.56
N ALA A 151 -0.46 -5.48 11.15
CA ALA A 151 -1.21 -4.85 10.07
C ALA A 151 -1.50 -3.37 10.37
N THR A 152 -1.96 -3.07 11.59
CA THR A 152 -2.31 -1.71 12.01
C THR A 152 -1.08 -0.82 12.12
N SER A 153 -0.01 -1.32 12.78
CA SER A 153 1.25 -0.57 12.90
C SER A 153 1.87 -0.27 11.55
N THR A 154 1.83 -1.24 10.63
CA THR A 154 2.34 -1.09 9.27
C THR A 154 1.53 -0.09 8.46
N ASN A 155 0.20 -0.09 8.63
CA ASN A 155 -0.69 0.90 8.03
C ASN A 155 -0.29 2.32 8.48
N PHE A 156 -0.22 2.57 9.81
CA PHE A 156 0.16 3.88 10.34
C PHE A 156 1.59 4.28 9.95
N ALA A 157 2.52 3.34 9.94
CA ALA A 157 3.88 3.60 9.46
C ALA A 157 3.88 4.04 7.99
N GLY A 158 3.12 3.34 7.13
CA GLY A 158 2.95 3.71 5.72
C GLY A 158 2.37 5.11 5.55
N LEU A 159 1.28 5.43 6.27
CA LEU A 159 0.67 6.77 6.25
C LEU A 159 1.67 7.85 6.64
N GLY A 160 2.43 7.64 7.72
CA GLY A 160 3.43 8.58 8.21
C GLY A 160 4.61 8.76 7.24
N ILE A 161 5.18 7.66 6.76
CA ILE A 161 6.31 7.67 5.81
C ILE A 161 5.91 8.37 4.51
N GLY A 162 4.70 8.08 4.00
CA GLY A 162 4.19 8.70 2.77
C GLY A 162 4.04 10.22 2.90
N ALA A 163 3.39 10.68 3.96
CA ALA A 163 3.15 12.09 4.20
C ALA A 163 4.45 12.86 4.48
N LEU A 164 5.29 12.35 5.40
CA LEU A 164 6.55 12.99 5.76
C LEU A 164 7.56 12.98 4.59
N GLY A 165 7.70 11.84 3.92
CA GLY A 165 8.61 11.72 2.78
C GLY A 165 8.24 12.66 1.65
N ALA A 166 6.96 12.71 1.27
CA ALA A 166 6.50 13.61 0.23
C ALA A 166 6.53 15.08 0.68
N GLY A 167 6.27 15.39 1.95
CA GLY A 167 6.40 16.73 2.51
C GLY A 167 7.84 17.24 2.44
N LEU A 168 8.81 16.43 2.84
CA LEU A 168 10.23 16.77 2.73
C LEU A 168 10.66 16.97 1.26
N LEU A 169 10.20 16.09 0.37
CA LEU A 169 10.50 16.24 -1.06
C LEU A 169 9.80 17.45 -1.67
N ALA A 170 8.58 17.80 -1.22
CA ALA A 170 7.88 19.00 -1.68
C ALA A 170 8.59 20.29 -1.28
N GLU A 171 9.23 20.31 -0.11
CA GLU A 171 9.94 21.48 0.44
C GLU A 171 11.35 21.62 -0.16
N TYR A 172 12.11 20.52 -0.27
CA TYR A 172 13.55 20.59 -0.54
C TYR A 172 13.94 20.09 -1.93
N ALA A 173 13.08 19.38 -2.65
CA ALA A 173 13.45 18.79 -3.94
C ALA A 173 13.28 19.76 -5.10
N PRO A 174 14.20 19.77 -6.10
CA PRO A 174 14.11 20.66 -7.27
C PRO A 174 12.92 20.35 -8.19
N TRP A 175 12.43 19.09 -8.19
CA TRP A 175 11.26 18.64 -8.97
C TRP A 175 10.33 17.81 -8.08
N PRO A 176 9.59 18.43 -7.14
CA PRO A 176 8.91 17.72 -6.07
C PRO A 176 7.90 16.68 -6.56
N LEU A 177 7.14 16.98 -7.61
CA LEU A 177 6.16 16.04 -8.17
C LEU A 177 6.82 14.80 -8.77
N HIS A 178 7.81 14.99 -9.64
CA HIS A 178 8.46 13.88 -10.33
C HIS A 178 9.30 13.02 -9.38
N LEU A 179 10.05 13.67 -8.48
CA LEU A 179 10.94 12.97 -7.56
C LEU A 179 10.16 12.14 -6.53
N SER A 180 9.08 12.69 -5.98
CA SER A 180 8.23 11.98 -5.02
C SER A 180 7.66 10.68 -5.61
N PHE A 181 7.08 10.75 -6.82
CA PHE A 181 6.55 9.55 -7.47
C PHE A 181 7.63 8.60 -7.95
N ALA A 182 8.77 9.10 -8.43
CA ALA A 182 9.90 8.27 -8.83
C ALA A 182 10.44 7.46 -7.63
N VAL A 183 10.70 8.11 -6.50
CA VAL A 183 11.15 7.45 -5.26
C VAL A 183 10.11 6.42 -4.79
N TYR A 184 8.82 6.77 -4.83
CA TYR A 184 7.76 5.85 -4.46
C TYR A 184 7.67 4.63 -5.37
N LEU A 185 7.81 4.82 -6.68
CA LEU A 185 7.82 3.71 -7.64
C LEU A 185 9.06 2.82 -7.46
N LEU A 186 10.24 3.42 -7.25
CA LEU A 186 11.48 2.66 -6.99
C LEU A 186 11.40 1.84 -5.70
N ALA A 187 10.73 2.34 -4.67
CA ALA A 187 10.56 1.60 -3.41
C ALA A 187 9.63 0.38 -3.54
N ARG A 188 8.95 0.19 -4.68
CA ARG A 188 8.04 -0.94 -4.96
C ARG A 188 8.66 -2.08 -5.77
N PHE A 189 9.83 -1.85 -6.35
CA PHE A 189 10.61 -2.86 -7.09
C PHE A 189 11.74 -3.41 -6.23
#